data_c0e5cff44baa637c072f5fa68a6b8c5e
#
_entry.id   c0e5cff44baa637c072f5fa68a6b8c5e
#
_cell.length_a   1.000
_cell.length_b   1.000
_cell.length_c   1.000
_cell.angle_alpha   90.00
_cell.angle_beta   90.00
_cell.angle_gamma   90.00
#
_symmetry.space_group_name_H-M   'P 1'
#
loop_
_entity.id
_entity.type
_entity.pdbx_description
1 polymer ?
#
loop_
_entity_poly.entity_id
_entity_poly.type
_entity_poly.pdbx_seq_one_letter_code
_entity_poly.pdbx_strand_id
1 'polypeptide(L)'
;MEQKEVALSVSKAILNGEWQKLDVILDDGFTYTGDGMHFNKQQYIEFMKGMKAAFSNMNMEFTHVISEGDIVSIRFITTSKHTGNFMGAAATNKNLEIGGNFMRKIQGDKVMQEWQTTDLLGTMSQMGVGTLLGYAIFGVWLKKK
;
A
#
# COMPACT_ATOMS: atom_id res chain seq x y z
N MET A 1 2.62 16.57 17.65
CA MET A 1 2.29 15.14 17.44
C MET A 1 3.60 14.39 17.24
N GLU A 2 3.74 13.25 17.87
CA GLU A 2 4.94 12.42 17.72
C GLU A 2 5.03 11.87 16.28
N GLN A 3 6.27 11.71 15.78
CA GLN A 3 6.50 11.24 14.39
C GLN A 3 5.78 9.94 14.05
N LYS A 4 5.78 8.98 14.96
CA LYS A 4 5.09 7.70 14.76
C LYS A 4 3.58 7.92 14.60
N GLU A 5 3.00 8.82 15.37
CA GLU A 5 1.57 9.15 15.26
C GLU A 5 1.25 9.83 13.94
N VAL A 6 2.10 10.75 13.48
CA VAL A 6 1.93 11.40 12.16
C VAL A 6 1.99 10.34 11.06
N ALA A 7 2.98 9.46 11.10
CA ALA A 7 3.11 8.39 10.11
C ALA A 7 1.90 7.46 10.10
N LEU A 8 1.40 7.05 11.27
CA LEU A 8 0.24 6.17 11.37
C LEU A 8 -1.07 6.86 10.98
N SER A 9 -1.16 8.18 11.17
CA SER A 9 -2.37 8.94 10.85
C SER A 9 -2.73 8.89 9.36
N VAL A 10 -1.74 8.76 8.48
CA VAL A 10 -1.95 8.55 7.04
C VAL A 10 -2.73 7.27 6.79
N SER A 11 -2.27 6.16 7.34
CA SER A 11 -2.93 4.86 7.15
C SER A 11 -4.33 4.83 7.76
N LYS A 12 -4.50 5.45 8.93
CA LYS A 12 -5.81 5.56 9.58
C LYS A 12 -6.78 6.39 8.77
N ALA A 13 -6.32 7.51 8.20
CA ALA A 13 -7.15 8.35 7.34
C ALA A 13 -7.62 7.58 6.09
N ILE A 14 -6.74 6.80 5.47
CA ILE A 14 -7.09 5.95 4.32
C ILE A 14 -8.12 4.90 4.72
N LEU A 15 -7.88 4.18 5.81
CA LEU A 15 -8.80 3.13 6.29
C LEU A 15 -10.20 3.68 6.59
N ASN A 16 -10.26 4.89 7.11
CA ASN A 16 -11.53 5.53 7.49
C ASN A 16 -12.17 6.31 6.33
N GLY A 17 -11.50 6.44 5.19
CA GLY A 17 -11.99 7.26 4.07
C GLY A 17 -11.98 8.75 4.35
N GLU A 18 -11.12 9.20 5.24
CA GLU A 18 -10.99 10.61 5.64
C GLU A 18 -10.04 11.36 4.68
N TRP A 19 -10.48 11.54 3.44
CA TRP A 19 -9.62 12.05 2.35
C TRP A 19 -9.15 13.48 2.55
N GLN A 20 -9.98 14.33 3.12
CA GLN A 20 -9.58 15.72 3.44
C GLN A 20 -8.50 15.75 4.52
N LYS A 21 -8.61 14.88 5.52
CA LYS A 21 -7.60 14.73 6.57
C LYS A 21 -6.30 14.21 5.99
N LEU A 22 -6.37 13.23 5.10
CA LEU A 22 -5.19 12.73 4.37
C LEU A 22 -4.51 13.85 3.59
N ASP A 23 -5.28 14.68 2.87
CA ASP A 23 -4.75 15.80 2.12
C ASP A 23 -4.00 16.80 3.02
N VAL A 24 -4.50 17.05 4.21
CA VAL A 24 -3.83 17.94 5.18
C VAL A 24 -2.54 17.35 5.74
N ILE A 25 -2.50 16.03 5.99
CA ILE A 25 -1.32 15.36 6.56
C ILE A 25 -0.18 15.29 5.54
N LEU A 26 -0.50 15.07 4.27
CA LEU A 26 0.51 15.00 3.22
C LEU A 26 0.99 16.41 2.84
N ASP A 27 2.29 16.58 2.75
CA ASP A 27 2.88 17.84 2.26
C ASP A 27 2.47 18.08 0.79
N ASP A 28 2.41 19.35 0.38
CA ASP A 28 2.07 19.69 -1.01
C ASP A 28 3.07 19.11 -2.02
N GLY A 29 4.34 18.97 -1.61
CA GLY A 29 5.39 18.31 -2.40
C GLY A 29 5.52 16.81 -2.17
N PHE A 30 4.55 16.16 -1.53
CA PHE A 30 4.58 14.73 -1.23
C PHE A 30 4.84 13.88 -2.48
N THR A 31 5.69 12.87 -2.32
CA THR A 31 5.96 11.86 -3.36
C THR A 31 5.84 10.45 -2.80
N TYR A 32 5.38 9.55 -3.64
CA TYR A 32 5.27 8.13 -3.34
C TYR A 32 6.07 7.32 -4.34
N THR A 33 6.81 6.35 -3.85
CA THR A 33 7.51 5.37 -4.67
C THR A 33 7.26 3.98 -4.08
N GLY A 34 6.74 3.07 -4.86
CA GLY A 34 6.53 1.71 -4.39
C GLY A 34 5.86 0.82 -5.42
N ASP A 35 6.20 -0.46 -5.35
CA ASP A 35 5.59 -1.50 -6.19
C ASP A 35 5.59 -1.15 -7.69
N GLY A 36 6.64 -0.47 -8.14
CA GLY A 36 6.79 -0.05 -9.53
C GLY A 36 6.08 1.25 -9.90
N MET A 37 5.49 1.95 -8.94
CA MET A 37 4.71 3.17 -9.16
C MET A 37 5.39 4.39 -8.56
N HIS A 38 5.15 5.55 -9.19
CA HIS A 38 5.56 6.86 -8.69
C HIS A 38 4.37 7.79 -8.74
N PHE A 39 4.04 8.42 -7.60
CA PHE A 39 2.90 9.32 -7.50
C PHE A 39 3.29 10.64 -6.85
N ASN A 40 2.66 11.73 -7.30
CA ASN A 40 2.55 12.94 -6.51
C ASN A 40 1.40 12.80 -5.51
N LYS A 41 1.19 13.80 -4.66
CA LYS A 41 0.14 13.81 -3.63
C LYS A 41 -1.25 13.48 -4.18
N GLN A 42 -1.66 14.15 -5.24
CA GLN A 42 -3.00 13.97 -5.81
C GLN A 42 -3.18 12.57 -6.42
N GLN A 43 -2.19 12.10 -7.16
CA GLN A 43 -2.19 10.75 -7.72
C GLN A 43 -2.24 9.68 -6.64
N TYR A 44 -1.51 9.88 -5.54
CA TYR A 44 -1.53 8.98 -4.40
C TYR A 44 -2.91 8.89 -3.75
N ILE A 45 -3.55 10.03 -3.50
CA ILE A 45 -4.89 10.08 -2.93
C ILE A 45 -5.91 9.37 -3.84
N GLU A 46 -5.87 9.63 -5.15
CA GLU A 46 -6.76 8.98 -6.11
C GLU A 46 -6.52 7.46 -6.17
N PHE A 47 -5.26 7.03 -6.13
CA PHE A 47 -4.93 5.60 -6.08
C PHE A 47 -5.47 4.94 -4.81
N MET A 48 -5.33 5.58 -3.65
CA MET A 48 -5.83 5.06 -2.37
C MET A 48 -7.36 5.00 -2.32
N LYS A 49 -8.05 5.97 -2.94
CA LYS A 49 -9.50 5.92 -3.11
C LYS A 49 -9.93 4.70 -3.93
N GLY A 50 -9.25 4.44 -5.04
CA GLY A 50 -9.49 3.27 -5.88
C GLY A 50 -9.24 1.96 -5.15
N MET A 51 -8.17 1.90 -4.39
CA MET A 51 -7.83 0.72 -3.57
C MET A 51 -8.91 0.46 -2.51
N LYS A 52 -9.33 1.49 -1.79
CA LYS A 52 -10.37 1.35 -0.77
C LYS A 52 -11.71 0.92 -1.37
N ALA A 53 -12.05 1.39 -2.56
CA ALA A 53 -13.27 1.00 -3.27
C ALA A 53 -13.22 -0.47 -3.75
N ALA A 54 -12.03 -0.97 -4.10
CA ALA A 54 -11.85 -2.33 -4.62
C ALA A 54 -11.78 -3.40 -3.51
N PHE A 55 -11.35 -3.02 -2.31
CA PHE A 55 -11.17 -3.94 -1.18
C PHE A 55 -12.07 -3.54 -0.02
N SER A 56 -13.05 -4.39 0.27
CA SER A 56 -14.01 -4.18 1.35
C SER A 56 -13.57 -4.85 2.65
N ASN A 57 -14.16 -4.41 3.77
CA ASN A 57 -13.86 -4.92 5.11
C ASN A 57 -12.35 -4.89 5.42
N MET A 58 -11.68 -3.83 4.97
CA MET A 58 -10.24 -3.68 5.16
C MET A 58 -9.89 -3.44 6.62
N ASN A 59 -9.02 -4.28 7.15
CA ASN A 59 -8.41 -4.13 8.47
C ASN A 59 -6.89 -4.19 8.30
N MET A 60 -6.19 -3.28 8.95
CA MET A 60 -4.73 -3.22 8.90
C MET A 60 -4.15 -3.34 10.30
N GLU A 61 -3.26 -4.30 10.47
CA GLU A 61 -2.45 -4.47 11.66
C GLU A 61 -1.06 -3.92 11.42
N PHE A 62 -0.58 -3.07 12.31
CA PHE A 62 0.78 -2.54 12.29
C PHE A 62 1.63 -3.40 13.24
N THR A 63 2.38 -4.34 12.69
CA THR A 63 3.13 -5.31 13.50
C THR A 63 4.40 -4.72 14.10
N HIS A 64 5.01 -3.76 13.40
CA HIS A 64 6.23 -3.08 13.82
C HIS A 64 6.17 -1.62 13.40
N VAL A 65 6.50 -0.72 14.31
CA VAL A 65 6.61 0.72 14.03
C VAL A 65 7.92 1.20 14.62
N ILE A 66 8.86 1.53 13.75
CA ILE A 66 10.23 1.90 14.12
C ILE A 66 10.53 3.29 13.59
N SER A 67 11.12 4.14 14.42
CA SER A 67 11.50 5.50 14.05
C SER A 67 12.99 5.71 14.23
N GLU A 68 13.64 6.26 13.22
CA GLU A 68 15.03 6.70 13.28
C GLU A 68 15.19 8.00 12.48
N GLY A 69 15.68 9.05 13.13
CA GLY A 69 15.75 10.38 12.52
C GLY A 69 14.37 10.87 12.12
N ASP A 70 14.21 11.26 10.87
CA ASP A 70 12.94 11.72 10.30
C ASP A 70 12.15 10.61 9.57
N ILE A 71 12.61 9.36 9.65
CA ILE A 71 12.00 8.21 8.99
C ILE A 71 11.24 7.35 10.00
N VAL A 72 10.01 6.98 9.65
CA VAL A 72 9.22 5.99 10.36
C VAL A 72 9.00 4.81 9.43
N SER A 73 9.45 3.63 9.86
CA SER A 73 9.27 2.37 9.14
C SER A 73 8.15 1.57 9.79
N ILE A 74 7.21 1.09 8.99
CA ILE A 74 6.02 0.38 9.46
C ILE A 74 5.86 -0.91 8.67
N ARG A 75 5.81 -2.04 9.39
CA ARG A 75 5.41 -3.31 8.82
C ARG A 75 3.91 -3.51 9.07
N PHE A 76 3.18 -3.90 8.03
CA PHE A 76 1.74 -4.08 8.11
C PHE A 76 1.29 -5.43 7.56
N ILE A 77 0.13 -5.87 8.06
CA ILE A 77 -0.65 -6.95 7.49
C ILE A 77 -2.07 -6.42 7.30
N THR A 78 -2.57 -6.47 6.07
CA THR A 78 -3.93 -6.05 5.73
C THR A 78 -4.76 -7.27 5.40
N THR A 79 -5.95 -7.36 5.99
CA THR A 79 -6.97 -8.32 5.61
C THR A 79 -8.13 -7.59 4.96
N SER A 80 -8.66 -8.13 3.87
CA SER A 80 -9.75 -7.51 3.12
C SER A 80 -10.40 -8.52 2.18
N LYS A 81 -11.52 -8.12 1.59
CA LYS A 81 -12.19 -8.88 0.53
C LYS A 81 -12.10 -8.11 -0.78
N HIS A 82 -11.64 -8.78 -1.83
CA HIS A 82 -11.51 -8.18 -3.17
C HIS A 82 -12.88 -8.19 -3.87
N THR A 83 -13.62 -7.09 -3.74
CA THR A 83 -15.02 -6.96 -4.19
C THR A 83 -15.21 -6.01 -5.36
N GLY A 84 -14.20 -5.23 -5.74
CA GLY A 84 -14.23 -4.29 -6.86
C GLY A 84 -13.04 -4.49 -7.80
N ASN A 85 -13.12 -3.89 -8.99
CA ASN A 85 -12.02 -3.92 -9.95
C ASN A 85 -10.82 -3.14 -9.41
N PHE A 86 -9.62 -3.69 -9.57
CA PHE A 86 -8.39 -3.05 -9.15
C PHE A 86 -7.28 -3.28 -10.17
N MET A 87 -6.71 -2.20 -10.69
CA MET A 87 -5.61 -2.23 -11.67
C MET A 87 -5.89 -3.15 -12.86
N GLY A 88 -7.12 -3.13 -13.37
CA GLY A 88 -7.54 -3.95 -14.50
C GLY A 88 -7.93 -5.39 -14.14
N ALA A 89 -7.77 -5.80 -12.88
CA ALA A 89 -8.23 -7.10 -12.41
C ALA A 89 -9.68 -7.02 -11.92
N ALA A 90 -10.53 -7.90 -12.43
CA ALA A 90 -11.91 -8.02 -11.97
C ALA A 90 -11.97 -8.52 -10.53
N ALA A 91 -13.05 -8.17 -9.82
CA ALA A 91 -13.27 -8.63 -8.45
C ALA A 91 -13.27 -10.17 -8.39
N THR A 92 -12.46 -10.73 -7.49
CA THR A 92 -12.36 -12.17 -7.27
C THR A 92 -13.30 -12.66 -6.18
N ASN A 93 -13.84 -11.75 -5.36
CA ASN A 93 -14.65 -12.03 -4.17
C ASN A 93 -13.93 -12.90 -3.12
N LYS A 94 -12.60 -12.94 -3.16
CA LYS A 94 -11.77 -13.68 -2.23
C LYS A 94 -11.35 -12.82 -1.05
N ASN A 95 -11.20 -13.46 0.10
CA ASN A 95 -10.54 -12.85 1.25
C ASN A 95 -9.03 -12.90 1.03
N LEU A 96 -8.36 -11.75 1.22
CA LEU A 96 -6.93 -11.60 1.00
C LEU A 96 -6.23 -11.18 2.28
N GLU A 97 -5.03 -11.70 2.49
CA GLU A 97 -4.09 -11.21 3.49
C GLU A 97 -2.87 -10.69 2.76
N ILE A 98 -2.61 -9.39 2.89
CA ILE A 98 -1.54 -8.70 2.17
C ILE A 98 -0.57 -8.11 3.18
N GLY A 99 0.67 -8.57 3.14
CA GLY A 99 1.75 -8.03 3.96
C GLY A 99 2.64 -7.07 3.18
N GLY A 100 3.32 -6.19 3.90
CA GLY A 100 4.27 -5.27 3.31
C GLY A 100 4.92 -4.37 4.34
N ASN A 101 5.75 -3.48 3.83
CA ASN A 101 6.41 -2.43 4.61
C ASN A 101 6.26 -1.10 3.90
N PHE A 102 6.10 -0.05 4.66
CA PHE A 102 6.27 1.29 4.15
C PHE A 102 7.12 2.13 5.10
N MET A 103 7.87 3.04 4.51
CA MET A 103 8.61 4.05 5.24
C MET A 103 8.05 5.42 4.89
N ARG A 104 7.97 6.30 5.87
CA ARG A 104 7.49 7.67 5.70
C ARG A 104 8.49 8.64 6.27
N LYS A 105 8.81 9.65 5.49
CA LYS A 105 9.64 10.78 5.94
C LYS A 105 8.73 11.84 6.52
N ILE A 106 9.01 12.20 7.77
CA ILE A 106 8.18 13.12 8.54
C ILE A 106 8.94 14.43 8.74
N GLN A 107 8.25 15.56 8.55
CA GLN A 107 8.77 16.87 8.89
C GLN A 107 7.65 17.66 9.58
N GLY A 108 7.83 17.92 10.88
CA GLY A 108 6.76 18.49 11.70
C GLY A 108 5.53 17.56 11.74
N ASP A 109 4.38 18.07 11.38
CA ASP A 109 3.14 17.31 11.31
C ASP A 109 2.79 16.87 9.89
N LYS A 110 3.75 16.90 8.97
CA LYS A 110 3.58 16.55 7.56
C LYS A 110 4.36 15.30 7.18
N VAL A 111 3.79 14.52 6.27
CA VAL A 111 4.49 13.42 5.60
C VAL A 111 4.99 13.95 4.26
N MET A 112 6.30 13.87 4.06
CA MET A 112 6.99 14.42 2.90
C MET A 112 7.13 13.41 1.78
N GLN A 113 7.31 12.13 2.14
CA GLN A 113 7.59 11.07 1.19
C GLN A 113 7.21 9.73 1.78
N GLU A 114 6.76 8.81 0.92
CA GLU A 114 6.52 7.43 1.28
C GLU A 114 7.20 6.49 0.28
N TRP A 115 7.78 5.43 0.81
CA TRP A 115 8.27 4.28 0.05
C TRP A 115 7.51 3.04 0.52
N GLN A 116 7.01 2.24 -0.39
CA GLN A 116 6.27 1.03 -0.04
C GLN A 116 6.75 -0.17 -0.84
N THR A 117 6.80 -1.32 -0.17
CA THR A 117 7.00 -2.63 -0.80
C THR A 117 5.94 -3.57 -0.27
N THR A 118 5.14 -4.12 -1.17
CA THR A 118 4.07 -5.07 -0.87
C THR A 118 4.49 -6.47 -1.32
N ASP A 119 4.05 -7.50 -0.61
CA ASP A 119 4.19 -8.88 -1.07
C ASP A 119 3.22 -9.16 -2.24
N LEU A 120 3.62 -8.74 -3.44
CA LEU A 120 2.80 -8.87 -4.63
C LEU A 120 2.62 -10.33 -5.07
N LEU A 121 3.66 -11.15 -4.93
CA LEU A 121 3.55 -12.58 -5.27
C LEU A 121 2.57 -13.30 -4.35
N GLY A 122 2.64 -13.06 -3.06
CA GLY A 122 1.69 -13.61 -2.09
C GLY A 122 0.25 -13.17 -2.39
N THR A 123 0.07 -11.90 -2.74
CA THR A 123 -1.23 -11.34 -3.10
C THR A 123 -1.80 -11.99 -4.37
N MET A 124 -1.00 -12.05 -5.43
CA MET A 124 -1.40 -12.66 -6.70
C MET A 124 -1.72 -14.15 -6.56
N SER A 125 -0.94 -14.86 -5.74
CA SER A 125 -1.19 -16.27 -5.44
C SER A 125 -2.56 -16.49 -4.82
N GLN A 126 -2.94 -15.65 -3.87
CA GLN A 126 -4.26 -15.69 -3.23
C GLN A 126 -5.39 -15.36 -4.21
N MET A 127 -5.15 -14.49 -5.17
CA MET A 127 -6.10 -14.16 -6.22
C MET A 127 -6.22 -15.25 -7.29
N GLY A 128 -5.37 -16.26 -7.27
CA GLY A 128 -5.40 -17.38 -8.20
C GLY A 128 -4.58 -17.17 -9.48
N VAL A 129 -3.74 -16.14 -9.53
CA VAL A 129 -2.88 -15.86 -10.70
C VAL A 129 -1.41 -16.22 -10.47
N GLY A 130 -1.05 -16.67 -9.26
CA GLY A 130 0.34 -16.98 -8.89
C GLY A 130 0.97 -18.08 -9.74
N THR A 131 0.23 -19.12 -10.05
CA THR A 131 0.69 -20.23 -10.90
C THR A 131 0.99 -19.74 -12.32
N LEU A 132 0.10 -18.91 -12.87
CA LEU A 132 0.27 -18.33 -14.21
C LEU A 132 1.48 -17.39 -14.26
N LEU A 133 1.64 -16.55 -13.24
CA LEU A 133 2.77 -15.66 -13.11
C LEU A 133 4.08 -16.43 -12.96
N GLY A 134 4.09 -17.47 -12.13
CA GLY A 134 5.24 -18.35 -11.96
C GLY A 134 5.65 -19.01 -13.28
N TYR A 135 4.71 -19.51 -14.05
CA TYR A 135 4.98 -20.06 -15.37
C TYR A 135 5.54 -19.00 -16.33
N ALA A 136 4.96 -17.80 -16.35
CA ALA A 136 5.44 -16.72 -17.21
C ALA A 136 6.88 -16.31 -16.90
N ILE A 137 7.23 -16.19 -15.63
CA ILE A 137 8.55 -15.78 -15.17
C ILE A 137 9.57 -16.92 -15.33
N PHE A 138 9.30 -18.06 -14.72
CA PHE A 138 10.25 -19.18 -14.68
C PHE A 138 10.27 -20.00 -15.98
N GLY A 139 9.14 -20.11 -16.67
CA GLY A 139 9.05 -20.77 -17.95
C GLY A 139 9.88 -20.07 -19.02
N VAL A 140 9.85 -18.76 -19.08
CA VAL A 140 10.67 -17.95 -19.98
C VAL A 140 12.16 -18.07 -19.62
N TRP A 141 12.48 -18.01 -18.34
CA TRP A 141 13.85 -18.15 -17.86
C TRP A 141 14.44 -19.52 -18.18
N LEU A 142 13.67 -20.60 -18.01
CA LEU A 142 14.12 -21.96 -18.36
C LEU A 142 14.32 -22.14 -19.86
N LYS A 143 13.54 -21.50 -20.71
CA LYS A 143 13.69 -21.57 -22.16
C LYS A 143 14.94 -20.86 -22.67
N LYS A 144 15.49 -19.93 -21.91
CA LYS A 144 16.75 -19.23 -22.26
C LYS A 144 18.00 -20.03 -21.94
N LYS A 145 17.88 -21.13 -21.24
CA LYS A 145 18.97 -22.06 -20.95
C LYS A 145 19.04 -23.16 -22.01
#